data_9c93aa1ae44746299c13b198b1582619
#
_entry.id   9c93aa1ae44746299c13b198b1582619
#
_cell.length_a   1.000
_cell.length_b   1.000
_cell.length_c   1.000
_cell.angle_alpha   90.00
_cell.angle_beta   90.00
_cell.angle_gamma   90.00
#
_symmetry.space_group_name_H-M   'P 1'
#
loop_
_entity.id
_entity.type
_entity.pdbx_description
1 polymer ?
#
loop_
_entity_poly.entity_id
_entity_poly.type
_entity_poly.pdbx_seq_one_letter_code
_entity_poly.pdbx_strand_id
1 'polypeptide(L)'
;MRRAGFLLFAAIPVALAVGVYFLPADAPAASHDTSKTPSATTSRDDKAIADLPPGLAAPAKKELAQKLVASAENSTLDWRSAYAYIEDIGDGQGYTAGLVGFCSGTHDLLTLVQHYTKAHPDNGLAAYLPALRKVDGTDSHEGLGPGFTAAWKAEAKLPAFQAAQDEERDRVYFDPAVRQAKLDGLGTLGQFIYYDAMVFHGPGNDATSFHGLRERAMREADTPAQGGSEKAYLDVFLDIRRAAMKTKRPDLDTSRVDTAQRRFLYDGNLDLKTPLTWQVYGETYKVP
;
A
#
# COMPACT_ATOMS: atom_id res chain seq x y z
N MET A 1 -6.19 37.54 16.39
CA MET A 1 -5.19 36.57 16.83
C MET A 1 -5.64 35.20 16.35
N ARG A 2 -5.10 34.73 15.20
CA ARG A 2 -5.43 33.41 14.64
C ARG A 2 -4.50 32.39 15.30
N ARG A 3 -5.07 31.44 16.02
CA ARG A 3 -4.33 30.30 16.57
C ARG A 3 -4.04 29.37 15.41
N ALA A 4 -2.76 29.20 15.09
CA ALA A 4 -2.29 28.14 14.21
C ALA A 4 -2.50 26.81 14.95
N GLY A 5 -3.45 26.02 14.50
CA GLY A 5 -3.61 24.65 14.95
C GLY A 5 -2.49 23.80 14.31
N PHE A 6 -1.57 23.34 15.13
CA PHE A 6 -0.69 22.25 14.75
C PHE A 6 -1.55 20.99 14.59
N LEU A 7 -1.77 20.56 13.34
CA LEU A 7 -2.31 19.24 13.03
C LEU A 7 -1.21 18.23 13.35
N LEU A 8 -1.41 17.47 14.42
CA LEU A 8 -0.67 16.25 14.69
C LEU A 8 -1.00 15.27 13.56
N PHE A 9 -0.04 15.05 12.68
CA PHE A 9 -0.07 13.94 11.74
C PHE A 9 -0.06 12.64 12.55
N ALA A 10 -1.20 12.00 12.67
CA ALA A 10 -1.25 10.62 13.11
C ALA A 10 -0.83 9.75 11.93
N ALA A 11 0.48 9.74 11.61
CA ALA A 11 1.05 8.73 10.76
C ALA A 11 0.81 7.38 11.44
N ILE A 12 -0.05 6.57 10.85
CA ILE A 12 -0.30 5.20 11.31
C ILE A 12 0.86 4.36 10.78
N PRO A 13 1.75 3.85 11.64
CA PRO A 13 2.80 2.96 11.15
C PRO A 13 2.15 1.69 10.61
N VAL A 14 2.31 1.46 9.32
CA VAL A 14 2.08 0.13 8.73
C VAL A 14 3.24 -0.73 9.21
N ALA A 15 3.05 -1.45 10.31
CA ALA A 15 4.03 -2.44 10.76
C ALA A 15 4.01 -3.60 9.75
N LEU A 16 4.86 -3.54 8.76
CA LEU A 16 5.24 -4.68 7.92
C LEU A 16 6.08 -5.63 8.79
N ALA A 17 5.45 -6.56 9.49
CA ALA A 17 6.15 -7.72 10.02
C ALA A 17 6.52 -8.63 8.84
N VAL A 18 7.62 -8.32 8.16
CA VAL A 18 8.26 -9.28 7.27
C VAL A 18 8.92 -10.32 8.17
N GLY A 19 8.27 -11.47 8.31
CA GLY A 19 8.87 -12.63 8.93
C GLY A 19 10.12 -13.06 8.14
N VAL A 20 11.30 -12.70 8.61
CA VAL A 20 12.56 -13.20 8.10
C VAL A 20 12.66 -14.65 8.55
N TYR A 21 12.38 -15.59 7.65
CA TYR A 21 12.76 -16.98 7.84
C TYR A 21 14.28 -17.09 7.72
N PHE A 22 14.99 -17.21 8.85
CA PHE A 22 16.36 -17.67 8.87
C PHE A 22 16.41 -19.12 8.43
N LEU A 23 16.89 -19.36 7.22
CA LEU A 23 17.37 -20.68 6.83
C LEU A 23 18.83 -20.83 7.35
N PRO A 24 19.19 -22.00 7.93
CA PRO A 24 20.56 -22.22 8.36
C PRO A 24 21.52 -22.20 7.16
N ALA A 25 22.62 -21.48 7.32
CA ALA A 25 23.71 -21.46 6.37
C ALA A 25 24.44 -22.80 6.43
N ASP A 26 24.16 -23.70 5.47
CA ASP A 26 25.07 -24.74 4.98
C ASP A 26 24.37 -25.56 3.88
N ALA A 27 24.48 -25.08 2.64
CA ALA A 27 24.31 -25.90 1.45
C ALA A 27 25.14 -25.32 0.29
N PRO A 28 25.81 -26.16 -0.54
CA PRO A 28 26.76 -25.70 -1.55
C PRO A 28 26.05 -24.92 -2.68
N ALA A 29 26.76 -23.90 -3.18
CA ALA A 29 26.32 -23.01 -4.24
C ALA A 29 25.91 -23.77 -5.50
N ALA A 30 24.62 -23.89 -5.74
CA ALA A 30 24.07 -24.21 -7.04
C ALA A 30 23.82 -22.91 -7.81
N SER A 31 24.45 -22.77 -8.96
CA SER A 31 24.23 -21.70 -9.92
C SER A 31 22.75 -21.66 -10.35
N HIS A 32 21.99 -20.69 -9.82
CA HIS A 32 20.60 -20.47 -10.26
C HIS A 32 20.58 -19.54 -11.48
N ASP A 33 20.36 -20.16 -12.64
CA ASP A 33 19.88 -19.51 -13.83
C ASP A 33 18.46 -18.98 -13.56
N THR A 34 18.30 -17.63 -13.48
CA THR A 34 17.05 -16.97 -13.14
C THR A 34 16.24 -16.60 -14.39
N SER A 35 15.99 -17.57 -15.27
CA SER A 35 14.91 -17.47 -16.25
C SER A 35 13.69 -18.28 -15.75
N LYS A 36 12.95 -17.75 -14.76
CA LYS A 36 11.66 -18.34 -14.40
C LYS A 36 10.65 -18.06 -15.50
N THR A 37 10.46 -19.03 -16.38
CA THR A 37 9.28 -19.08 -17.26
C THR A 37 8.03 -19.02 -16.38
N PRO A 38 7.06 -18.11 -16.64
CA PRO A 38 5.82 -18.02 -15.88
C PRO A 38 5.14 -19.39 -15.82
N SER A 39 4.63 -19.79 -14.66
CA SER A 39 3.85 -21.03 -14.54
C SER A 39 2.66 -20.96 -15.49
N ALA A 40 2.25 -22.10 -16.08
CA ALA A 40 1.11 -22.17 -16.99
C ALA A 40 -0.19 -21.62 -16.36
N THR A 41 -0.33 -21.70 -15.04
CA THR A 41 -1.44 -21.11 -14.27
C THR A 41 -1.36 -19.59 -14.29
N THR A 42 -0.19 -18.99 -14.00
CA THR A 42 0.01 -17.55 -14.04
C THR A 42 -0.31 -16.96 -15.42
N SER A 43 0.13 -17.64 -16.50
CA SER A 43 -0.15 -17.19 -17.88
C SER A 43 -1.64 -17.26 -18.25
N ARG A 44 -2.39 -18.24 -17.72
CA ARG A 44 -3.85 -18.33 -17.92
C ARG A 44 -4.59 -17.24 -17.17
N ASP A 45 -4.23 -17.02 -15.93
CA ASP A 45 -4.80 -15.96 -15.08
C ASP A 45 -4.56 -14.58 -15.69
N ASP A 46 -3.34 -14.31 -16.15
CA ASP A 46 -2.97 -13.04 -16.77
C ASP A 46 -3.78 -12.78 -18.04
N LYS A 47 -4.00 -13.82 -18.88
CA LYS A 47 -4.84 -13.71 -20.07
C LYS A 47 -6.31 -13.45 -19.69
N ALA A 48 -6.85 -14.18 -18.72
CA ALA A 48 -8.23 -14.00 -18.27
C ALA A 48 -8.44 -12.58 -17.69
N ILE A 49 -7.46 -12.04 -16.96
CA ILE A 49 -7.51 -10.68 -16.39
C ILE A 49 -7.41 -9.62 -17.48
N ALA A 50 -6.60 -9.83 -18.52
CA ALA A 50 -6.41 -8.87 -19.61
C ALA A 50 -7.71 -8.59 -20.39
N ASP A 51 -8.61 -9.57 -20.47
CA ASP A 51 -9.90 -9.46 -21.15
C ASP A 51 -10.97 -8.76 -20.29
N LEU A 52 -10.70 -8.54 -18.98
CA LEU A 52 -11.64 -7.85 -18.07
C LEU A 52 -11.53 -6.33 -18.20
N PRO A 53 -12.64 -5.60 -17.91
CA PRO A 53 -12.58 -4.14 -17.82
C PRO A 53 -11.46 -3.66 -16.90
N PRO A 54 -10.86 -2.49 -17.18
CA PRO A 54 -9.75 -1.98 -16.36
C PRO A 54 -10.15 -1.78 -14.88
N GLY A 55 -11.43 -1.50 -14.59
CA GLY A 55 -11.90 -1.30 -13.22
C GLY A 55 -11.14 -0.17 -12.53
N LEU A 56 -10.52 -0.46 -11.37
CA LEU A 56 -9.73 0.50 -10.61
C LEU A 56 -8.47 0.97 -11.37
N ALA A 57 -7.96 0.17 -12.30
CA ALA A 57 -6.79 0.53 -13.12
C ALA A 57 -7.11 1.58 -14.20
N ALA A 58 -8.37 1.91 -14.46
CA ALA A 58 -8.72 3.05 -15.30
C ALA A 58 -8.15 4.36 -14.72
N PRO A 59 -7.51 5.24 -15.52
CA PRO A 59 -6.78 6.40 -14.99
C PRO A 59 -7.57 7.26 -13.99
N ALA A 60 -8.83 7.57 -14.30
CA ALA A 60 -9.69 8.36 -13.41
C ALA A 60 -10.04 7.62 -12.10
N LYS A 61 -10.18 6.28 -12.15
CA LYS A 61 -10.45 5.46 -10.96
C LYS A 61 -9.21 5.28 -10.11
N LYS A 62 -8.03 5.14 -10.73
CA LYS A 62 -6.75 5.09 -10.04
C LYS A 62 -6.47 6.41 -9.31
N GLU A 63 -6.69 7.55 -9.96
CA GLU A 63 -6.58 8.89 -9.32
C GLU A 63 -7.54 9.02 -8.12
N LEU A 64 -8.78 8.54 -8.26
CA LEU A 64 -9.75 8.53 -7.18
C LEU A 64 -9.29 7.62 -6.03
N ALA A 65 -8.76 6.44 -6.33
CA ALA A 65 -8.22 5.52 -5.32
C ALA A 65 -7.09 6.16 -4.51
N GLN A 66 -6.17 6.90 -5.16
CA GLN A 66 -5.10 7.62 -4.46
C GLN A 66 -5.67 8.67 -3.49
N LYS A 67 -6.71 9.42 -3.90
CA LYS A 67 -7.38 10.39 -3.01
C LYS A 67 -8.05 9.73 -1.82
N LEU A 68 -8.70 8.58 -2.04
CA LEU A 68 -9.35 7.82 -0.99
C LEU A 68 -8.33 7.30 0.03
N VAL A 69 -7.22 6.69 -0.44
CA VAL A 69 -6.12 6.24 0.43
C VAL A 69 -5.51 7.43 1.19
N ALA A 70 -5.16 8.52 0.49
CA ALA A 70 -4.53 9.69 1.11
C ALA A 70 -5.43 10.37 2.15
N SER A 71 -6.75 10.34 1.99
CA SER A 71 -7.67 10.83 3.03
C SER A 71 -7.57 10.04 4.33
N ALA A 72 -7.24 8.74 4.23
CA ALA A 72 -7.11 7.85 5.38
C ALA A 72 -5.67 7.77 5.93
N GLU A 73 -4.64 7.94 5.10
CA GLU A 73 -3.24 7.91 5.53
C GLU A 73 -2.72 9.30 5.95
N ASN A 74 -3.11 10.35 5.22
CA ASN A 74 -2.51 11.68 5.33
C ASN A 74 -3.52 12.80 5.62
N SER A 75 -4.80 12.46 5.84
CA SER A 75 -5.89 13.44 6.06
C SER A 75 -5.95 14.53 4.97
N THR A 76 -5.72 14.16 3.70
CA THR A 76 -5.73 15.07 2.56
C THR A 76 -6.23 14.38 1.28
N LEU A 77 -6.71 15.18 0.31
CA LEU A 77 -6.95 14.72 -1.06
C LEU A 77 -5.76 15.01 -2.00
N ASP A 78 -4.82 15.84 -1.55
CA ASP A 78 -3.56 16.09 -2.27
C ASP A 78 -2.53 15.00 -1.95
N TRP A 79 -2.75 13.81 -2.50
CA TRP A 79 -1.87 12.67 -2.29
C TRP A 79 -0.44 12.90 -2.82
N ARG A 80 -0.29 13.82 -3.79
CA ARG A 80 1.02 14.15 -4.35
C ARG A 80 1.94 14.88 -3.38
N SER A 81 1.37 15.54 -2.36
CA SER A 81 2.16 16.17 -1.29
C SER A 81 3.02 15.16 -0.52
N ALA A 82 2.62 13.89 -0.51
CA ALA A 82 3.34 12.82 0.18
C ALA A 82 4.67 12.40 -0.50
N TYR A 83 4.91 12.75 -1.77
CA TYR A 83 6.20 12.42 -2.42
C TYR A 83 7.42 12.93 -1.63
N ALA A 84 7.31 14.11 -1.05
CA ALA A 84 8.39 14.75 -0.30
C ALA A 84 8.41 14.41 1.19
N TYR A 85 7.43 13.64 1.67
CA TYR A 85 7.37 13.22 3.08
C TYR A 85 8.56 12.34 3.42
N ILE A 86 9.23 12.64 4.52
CA ILE A 86 10.23 11.79 5.16
C ILE A 86 10.41 12.22 6.61
N GLU A 87 10.22 11.28 7.54
CA GLU A 87 10.29 11.49 8.98
C GLU A 87 10.56 10.17 9.70
N ASP A 88 11.26 10.20 10.84
CA ASP A 88 11.22 9.10 11.81
C ASP A 88 10.02 9.31 12.73
N ILE A 89 9.04 8.42 12.64
CA ILE A 89 7.82 8.46 13.44
C ILE A 89 7.92 7.67 14.75
N GLY A 90 9.10 7.12 15.06
CA GLY A 90 9.37 6.41 16.31
C GLY A 90 8.71 5.04 16.43
N ASP A 91 8.42 4.39 15.31
CA ASP A 91 7.76 3.07 15.26
C ASP A 91 8.73 1.89 15.21
N GLY A 92 10.03 2.15 15.24
CA GLY A 92 11.09 1.14 15.16
C GLY A 92 11.44 0.68 13.74
N GLN A 93 10.98 1.40 12.69
CA GLN A 93 11.24 1.08 11.29
C GLN A 93 12.19 2.08 10.62
N GLY A 94 12.82 2.98 11.40
CA GLY A 94 13.69 4.04 10.90
C GLY A 94 12.90 5.17 10.22
N TYR A 95 13.45 5.73 9.12
CA TYR A 95 12.71 6.75 8.36
C TYR A 95 11.54 6.14 7.60
N THR A 96 10.38 6.78 7.72
CA THR A 96 9.19 6.55 6.88
C THR A 96 9.09 7.66 5.84
N ALA A 97 8.98 7.32 4.55
CA ALA A 97 9.08 8.29 3.46
C ALA A 97 8.14 8.00 2.28
N GLY A 98 7.75 9.04 1.56
CA GLY A 98 7.02 8.94 0.29
C GLY A 98 5.56 8.55 0.40
N LEU A 99 4.99 8.18 -0.76
CA LEU A 99 3.53 8.01 -0.99
C LEU A 99 2.85 7.00 -0.09
N VAL A 100 3.51 5.91 0.25
CA VAL A 100 2.95 4.78 1.00
C VAL A 100 3.73 4.49 2.27
N GLY A 101 4.66 5.39 2.66
CA GLY A 101 5.47 5.23 3.85
C GLY A 101 6.54 4.15 3.67
N PHE A 102 7.36 4.26 2.62
CA PHE A 102 8.55 3.41 2.46
C PHE A 102 9.47 3.58 3.66
N CYS A 103 9.87 2.49 4.32
CA CYS A 103 10.67 2.54 5.54
C CYS A 103 12.12 2.13 5.30
N SER A 104 13.07 2.83 5.95
CA SER A 104 14.49 2.51 5.81
C SER A 104 14.87 1.17 6.46
N GLY A 105 14.06 0.69 7.40
CA GLY A 105 14.26 -0.57 8.12
C GLY A 105 13.48 -1.76 7.56
N THR A 106 12.72 -1.63 6.47
CA THR A 106 11.83 -2.69 5.97
C THR A 106 12.07 -3.08 4.51
N HIS A 107 13.25 -2.85 3.97
CA HIS A 107 13.71 -3.16 2.60
C HIS A 107 13.10 -2.31 1.48
N ASP A 108 11.91 -1.79 1.63
CA ASP A 108 11.14 -1.13 0.57
C ASP A 108 11.75 0.22 0.17
N LEU A 109 12.20 1.05 1.13
CA LEU A 109 12.88 2.30 0.81
C LEU A 109 14.23 2.05 0.11
N LEU A 110 15.01 1.08 0.58
CA LEU A 110 16.24 0.66 -0.08
C LEU A 110 15.96 0.20 -1.52
N THR A 111 14.94 -0.63 -1.72
CA THR A 111 14.53 -1.16 -3.02
C THR A 111 14.14 -0.02 -3.97
N LEU A 112 13.31 0.92 -3.52
CA LEU A 112 12.93 2.10 -4.30
C LEU A 112 14.17 2.90 -4.76
N VAL A 113 15.10 3.22 -3.81
CA VAL A 113 16.30 4.00 -4.14
C VAL A 113 17.24 3.23 -5.07
N GLN A 114 17.33 1.89 -4.94
CA GLN A 114 18.10 1.05 -5.85
C GLN A 114 17.52 1.06 -7.27
N HIS A 115 16.20 0.89 -7.42
CA HIS A 115 15.53 0.91 -8.73
C HIS A 115 15.68 2.28 -9.37
N TYR A 116 15.43 3.35 -8.62
CA TYR A 116 15.60 4.71 -9.10
C TYR A 116 17.05 5.01 -9.54
N THR A 117 18.04 4.62 -8.73
CA THR A 117 19.46 4.83 -9.06
C THR A 117 19.90 4.02 -10.28
N LYS A 118 19.35 2.83 -10.48
CA LYS A 118 19.65 2.03 -11.68
C LYS A 118 19.23 2.76 -12.97
N ALA A 119 18.09 3.44 -12.94
CA ALA A 119 17.58 4.21 -14.08
C ALA A 119 18.22 5.62 -14.17
N HIS A 120 18.60 6.21 -13.06
CA HIS A 120 19.14 7.56 -12.92
C HIS A 120 20.40 7.57 -12.05
N PRO A 121 21.58 7.15 -12.55
CA PRO A 121 22.79 6.95 -11.72
C PRO A 121 23.30 8.19 -10.98
N ASP A 122 23.04 9.38 -11.54
CA ASP A 122 23.53 10.66 -11.00
C ASP A 122 22.53 11.32 -10.03
N ASN A 123 21.51 10.59 -9.54
CA ASN A 123 20.54 11.14 -8.60
C ASN A 123 21.15 11.41 -7.21
N GLY A 124 20.55 12.35 -6.47
CA GLY A 124 21.07 12.77 -5.16
C GLY A 124 20.97 11.73 -4.06
N LEU A 125 20.18 10.64 -4.24
CA LEU A 125 20.04 9.55 -3.27
C LEU A 125 21.08 8.43 -3.47
N ALA A 126 21.74 8.36 -4.63
CA ALA A 126 22.70 7.32 -4.97
C ALA A 126 23.84 7.22 -3.93
N ALA A 127 24.32 8.35 -3.42
CA ALA A 127 25.39 8.42 -2.42
C ALA A 127 25.00 7.76 -1.08
N TYR A 128 23.73 7.62 -0.80
CA TYR A 128 23.20 7.05 0.46
C TYR A 128 22.94 5.54 0.39
N LEU A 129 23.05 4.90 -0.79
CA LEU A 129 22.85 3.46 -0.94
C LEU A 129 23.69 2.59 0.00
N PRO A 130 25.00 2.89 0.27
CA PRO A 130 25.77 2.13 1.24
C PRO A 130 25.20 2.21 2.66
N ALA A 131 24.74 3.40 3.08
CA ALA A 131 24.13 3.60 4.39
C ALA A 131 22.77 2.91 4.47
N LEU A 132 21.91 3.04 3.45
CA LEU A 132 20.62 2.35 3.39
C LEU A 132 20.77 0.84 3.49
N ARG A 133 21.76 0.23 2.82
CA ARG A 133 22.05 -1.21 2.97
C ARG A 133 22.52 -1.60 4.38
N LYS A 134 23.19 -0.69 5.07
CA LYS A 134 23.71 -0.95 6.43
C LYS A 134 22.58 -0.91 7.47
N VAL A 135 21.61 -0.01 7.32
CA VAL A 135 20.52 0.15 8.28
C VAL A 135 19.32 -0.72 7.96
N ASP A 136 19.28 -1.33 6.78
CA ASP A 136 18.21 -2.20 6.34
C ASP A 136 17.94 -3.33 7.34
N GLY A 137 16.67 -3.55 7.70
CA GLY A 137 16.27 -4.48 8.75
C GLY A 137 16.41 -3.94 10.18
N THR A 138 16.75 -2.65 10.36
CA THR A 138 16.92 -2.00 11.68
C THR A 138 16.21 -0.64 11.71
N ASP A 139 16.09 -0.04 12.90
CA ASP A 139 15.61 1.34 13.10
C ASP A 139 16.74 2.39 13.07
N SER A 140 17.96 1.98 12.76
CA SER A 140 19.14 2.85 12.76
C SER A 140 19.08 3.93 11.67
N HIS A 141 19.60 5.11 11.99
CA HIS A 141 19.82 6.21 11.03
C HIS A 141 21.31 6.38 10.67
N GLU A 142 22.16 5.39 10.95
CA GLU A 142 23.60 5.52 10.74
C GLU A 142 23.92 5.80 9.27
N GLY A 143 24.54 6.97 9.01
CA GLY A 143 24.84 7.45 7.66
C GLY A 143 23.66 8.10 6.93
N LEU A 144 22.46 8.15 7.53
CA LEU A 144 21.25 8.78 6.99
C LEU A 144 20.89 10.08 7.73
N GLY A 145 21.87 10.94 8.01
CA GLY A 145 21.63 12.22 8.69
C GLY A 145 20.80 13.22 7.87
N PRO A 146 20.80 14.50 8.29
CA PRO A 146 19.99 15.57 7.64
C PRO A 146 20.22 15.72 6.13
N GLY A 147 21.40 15.33 5.64
CA GLY A 147 21.72 15.31 4.22
C GLY A 147 20.84 14.35 3.42
N PHE A 148 20.53 13.17 3.98
CA PHE A 148 19.65 12.19 3.32
C PHE A 148 18.22 12.71 3.20
N THR A 149 17.66 13.25 4.28
CA THR A 149 16.28 13.81 4.24
C THR A 149 16.19 15.03 3.32
N ALA A 150 17.25 15.85 3.24
CA ALA A 150 17.31 16.95 2.28
C ALA A 150 17.39 16.47 0.83
N ALA A 151 18.21 15.44 0.55
CA ALA A 151 18.32 14.82 -0.77
C ALA A 151 16.97 14.19 -1.20
N TRP A 152 16.27 13.47 -0.30
CA TRP A 152 14.94 12.95 -0.56
C TRP A 152 13.97 14.04 -1.00
N LYS A 153 13.88 15.12 -0.21
CA LYS A 153 13.00 16.26 -0.50
C LYS A 153 13.37 17.00 -1.79
N ALA A 154 14.63 16.99 -2.18
CA ALA A 154 15.08 17.55 -3.45
C ALA A 154 14.66 16.66 -4.63
N GLU A 155 14.93 15.35 -4.56
CA GLU A 155 14.55 14.38 -5.59
C GLU A 155 13.03 14.29 -5.76
N ALA A 156 12.25 14.38 -4.66
CA ALA A 156 10.79 14.36 -4.71
C ALA A 156 10.14 15.48 -5.53
N LYS A 157 10.90 16.52 -5.88
CA LYS A 157 10.46 17.57 -6.82
C LYS A 157 10.64 17.18 -8.29
N LEU A 158 11.39 16.13 -8.56
CA LEU A 158 11.71 15.68 -9.92
C LEU A 158 10.65 14.67 -10.40
N PRO A 159 10.06 14.87 -11.59
CA PRO A 159 9.08 13.93 -12.14
C PRO A 159 9.59 12.48 -12.22
N ALA A 160 10.90 12.30 -12.46
CA ALA A 160 11.48 10.96 -12.54
C ALA A 160 11.43 10.22 -11.20
N PHE A 161 11.67 10.90 -10.06
CA PHE A 161 11.58 10.26 -8.75
C PHE A 161 10.13 10.07 -8.29
N GLN A 162 9.23 10.98 -8.67
CA GLN A 162 7.79 10.79 -8.46
C GLN A 162 7.28 9.56 -9.21
N ALA A 163 7.69 9.40 -10.48
CA ALA A 163 7.37 8.20 -11.26
C ALA A 163 7.93 6.91 -10.62
N ALA A 164 9.17 6.95 -10.12
CA ALA A 164 9.75 5.80 -9.42
C ALA A 164 8.97 5.41 -8.15
N GLN A 165 8.49 6.39 -7.37
CA GLN A 165 7.62 6.13 -6.22
C GLN A 165 6.26 5.55 -6.65
N ASP A 166 5.67 6.06 -7.73
CA ASP A 166 4.43 5.53 -8.30
C ASP A 166 4.60 4.09 -8.77
N GLU A 167 5.67 3.78 -9.50
CA GLU A 167 6.00 2.44 -9.99
C GLU A 167 6.19 1.44 -8.84
N GLU A 168 6.91 1.85 -7.79
CA GLU A 168 7.14 0.98 -6.63
C GLU A 168 5.85 0.73 -5.84
N ARG A 169 5.01 1.75 -5.61
CA ARG A 169 3.67 1.59 -5.04
C ARG A 169 2.82 0.64 -5.88
N ASP A 170 2.82 0.82 -7.19
CA ASP A 170 2.02 0.01 -8.09
C ASP A 170 2.49 -1.45 -8.06
N ARG A 171 3.79 -1.67 -8.15
CA ARG A 171 4.40 -2.99 -8.13
C ARG A 171 4.11 -3.78 -6.84
N VAL A 172 4.15 -3.10 -5.69
CA VAL A 172 4.04 -3.76 -4.38
C VAL A 172 2.58 -3.87 -3.91
N TYR A 173 1.76 -2.87 -4.18
CA TYR A 173 0.44 -2.75 -3.56
C TYR A 173 -0.70 -2.72 -4.58
N PHE A 174 -0.64 -1.83 -5.59
CA PHE A 174 -1.78 -1.56 -6.47
C PHE A 174 -2.03 -2.71 -7.44
N ASP A 175 -1.04 -3.10 -8.23
CA ASP A 175 -1.19 -4.13 -9.26
C ASP A 175 -1.52 -5.50 -8.67
N PRO A 176 -0.84 -5.97 -7.59
CA PRO A 176 -1.20 -7.22 -6.94
C PRO A 176 -2.62 -7.22 -6.35
N ALA A 177 -3.04 -6.10 -5.74
CA ALA A 177 -4.39 -5.99 -5.18
C ALA A 177 -5.47 -6.04 -6.27
N VAL A 178 -5.30 -5.25 -7.34
CA VAL A 178 -6.23 -5.23 -8.48
C VAL A 178 -6.28 -6.58 -9.17
N ARG A 179 -5.12 -7.20 -9.38
CA ARG A 179 -5.02 -8.56 -9.95
C ARG A 179 -5.78 -9.57 -9.11
N GLN A 180 -5.53 -9.62 -7.81
CA GLN A 180 -6.20 -10.55 -6.91
C GLN A 180 -7.71 -10.31 -6.85
N ALA A 181 -8.14 -9.05 -6.79
CA ALA A 181 -9.56 -8.71 -6.78
C ALA A 181 -10.27 -9.15 -8.08
N LYS A 182 -9.62 -9.00 -9.23
CA LYS A 182 -10.16 -9.49 -10.51
C LYS A 182 -10.27 -11.02 -10.55
N LEU A 183 -9.29 -11.74 -9.99
CA LEU A 183 -9.36 -13.21 -9.87
C LEU A 183 -10.50 -13.66 -8.96
N ASP A 184 -10.83 -12.87 -7.95
CA ASP A 184 -11.97 -13.13 -7.06
C ASP A 184 -13.31 -12.69 -7.66
N GLY A 185 -13.31 -12.09 -8.86
CA GLY A 185 -14.50 -11.61 -9.56
C GLY A 185 -15.05 -10.29 -9.05
N LEU A 186 -14.23 -9.50 -8.33
CA LEU A 186 -14.64 -8.23 -7.72
C LEU A 186 -14.61 -7.06 -8.71
N GLY A 187 -15.61 -6.20 -8.60
CA GLY A 187 -15.72 -4.93 -9.33
C GLY A 187 -14.79 -3.83 -8.80
N THR A 188 -15.02 -2.60 -9.25
CA THR A 188 -14.14 -1.45 -8.95
C THR A 188 -14.03 -1.15 -7.46
N LEU A 189 -15.14 -1.22 -6.70
CA LEU A 189 -15.12 -1.00 -5.26
C LEU A 189 -14.33 -2.11 -4.53
N GLY A 190 -14.54 -3.38 -4.91
CA GLY A 190 -13.80 -4.50 -4.33
C GLY A 190 -12.30 -4.41 -4.60
N GLN A 191 -11.91 -4.00 -5.82
CA GLN A 191 -10.51 -3.73 -6.18
C GLN A 191 -9.92 -2.60 -5.30
N PHE A 192 -10.68 -1.54 -5.04
CA PHE A 192 -10.25 -0.48 -4.13
C PHE A 192 -10.12 -0.96 -2.68
N ILE A 193 -11.09 -1.72 -2.18
CA ILE A 193 -11.05 -2.28 -0.82
C ILE A 193 -9.80 -3.16 -0.63
N TYR A 194 -9.45 -3.98 -1.62
CA TYR A 194 -8.24 -4.80 -1.59
C TYR A 194 -6.97 -3.96 -1.64
N TYR A 195 -6.91 -2.95 -2.51
CA TYR A 195 -5.77 -2.05 -2.59
C TYR A 195 -5.54 -1.32 -1.26
N ASP A 196 -6.58 -0.72 -0.70
CA ASP A 196 -6.49 -0.01 0.59
C ASP A 196 -6.15 -0.97 1.75
N ALA A 197 -6.64 -2.23 1.70
CA ALA A 197 -6.26 -3.23 2.68
C ALA A 197 -4.79 -3.66 2.54
N MET A 198 -4.29 -3.79 1.31
CA MET A 198 -2.90 -4.14 1.05
C MET A 198 -1.94 -3.02 1.48
N VAL A 199 -2.31 -1.75 1.27
CA VAL A 199 -1.54 -0.60 1.78
C VAL A 199 -1.51 -0.60 3.31
N PHE A 200 -2.67 -0.77 3.97
CA PHE A 200 -2.76 -0.66 5.43
C PHE A 200 -2.20 -1.87 6.19
N HIS A 201 -2.45 -3.09 5.70
CA HIS A 201 -2.11 -4.33 6.40
C HIS A 201 -0.82 -4.99 5.90
N GLY A 202 -0.28 -4.51 4.76
CA GLY A 202 0.82 -5.14 4.04
C GLY A 202 0.38 -6.38 3.24
N PRO A 203 1.21 -6.78 2.25
CA PRO A 203 0.91 -7.91 1.34
C PRO A 203 1.21 -9.30 1.94
N GLY A 204 1.51 -9.41 3.25
CA GLY A 204 1.88 -10.67 3.90
C GLY A 204 0.75 -11.69 4.01
N ASN A 205 1.10 -12.90 4.51
CA ASN A 205 0.20 -14.04 4.67
C ASN A 205 -0.20 -14.30 6.13
N ASP A 206 0.30 -13.51 7.08
CA ASP A 206 -0.09 -13.66 8.49
C ASP A 206 -1.57 -13.25 8.70
N ALA A 207 -2.12 -13.61 9.86
CA ALA A 207 -3.54 -13.43 10.16
C ALA A 207 -4.04 -11.98 10.14
N THR A 208 -3.13 -11.01 10.15
CA THR A 208 -3.44 -9.57 10.13
C THR A 208 -3.00 -8.87 8.85
N SER A 209 -2.28 -9.55 7.97
CA SER A 209 -1.88 -9.08 6.65
C SER A 209 -2.94 -9.39 5.59
N PHE A 210 -2.88 -8.72 4.44
CA PHE A 210 -3.91 -8.76 3.40
C PHE A 210 -4.31 -10.18 2.99
N HIS A 211 -3.36 -11.06 2.66
CA HIS A 211 -3.70 -12.42 2.20
C HIS A 211 -4.32 -13.26 3.32
N GLY A 212 -3.86 -13.12 4.56
CA GLY A 212 -4.47 -13.80 5.70
C GLY A 212 -5.90 -13.32 5.99
N LEU A 213 -6.18 -12.01 5.85
CA LEU A 213 -7.54 -11.46 5.97
C LEU A 213 -8.45 -12.01 4.86
N ARG A 214 -7.95 -12.04 3.60
CA ARG A 214 -8.68 -12.58 2.46
C ARG A 214 -9.01 -14.07 2.66
N GLU A 215 -8.06 -14.89 3.08
CA GLU A 215 -8.30 -16.31 3.35
C GLU A 215 -9.36 -16.53 4.44
N ARG A 216 -9.36 -15.69 5.47
CA ARG A 216 -10.40 -15.73 6.51
C ARG A 216 -11.76 -15.37 5.93
N ALA A 217 -11.86 -14.33 5.11
CA ALA A 217 -13.11 -13.93 4.47
C ALA A 217 -13.67 -15.03 3.56
N MET A 218 -12.81 -15.70 2.79
CA MET A 218 -13.19 -16.82 1.91
C MET A 218 -13.64 -18.08 2.68
N ARG A 219 -13.35 -18.20 3.95
CA ARG A 219 -13.92 -19.28 4.79
C ARG A 219 -15.35 -18.99 5.28
N GLU A 220 -15.74 -17.71 5.26
CA GLU A 220 -17.04 -17.25 5.77
C GLU A 220 -18.02 -16.88 4.64
N ALA A 221 -17.51 -16.49 3.47
CA ALA A 221 -18.32 -16.12 2.32
C ALA A 221 -17.60 -16.45 0.99
N ASP A 222 -18.33 -16.96 0.02
CA ASP A 222 -17.83 -17.20 -1.33
C ASP A 222 -17.63 -15.88 -2.07
N THR A 223 -16.51 -15.78 -2.81
CA THR A 223 -16.27 -14.69 -3.75
C THR A 223 -17.19 -14.80 -4.97
N PRO A 224 -17.38 -13.74 -5.77
CA PRO A 224 -18.09 -13.83 -7.05
C PRO A 224 -17.53 -14.90 -7.99
N ALA A 225 -16.21 -15.09 -8.03
CA ALA A 225 -15.57 -16.14 -8.83
C ALA A 225 -15.95 -17.56 -8.34
N GLN A 226 -16.35 -17.71 -7.08
CA GLN A 226 -16.85 -18.95 -6.48
C GLN A 226 -18.39 -19.07 -6.54
N GLY A 227 -19.09 -18.07 -7.14
CA GLY A 227 -20.54 -18.04 -7.24
C GLY A 227 -21.25 -17.25 -6.13
N GLY A 228 -20.50 -16.60 -5.24
CA GLY A 228 -21.02 -15.76 -4.17
C GLY A 228 -21.45 -14.37 -4.62
N SER A 229 -22.07 -13.64 -3.70
CA SER A 229 -22.44 -12.23 -3.89
C SER A 229 -21.27 -11.32 -3.55
N GLU A 230 -20.87 -10.42 -4.46
CA GLU A 230 -19.81 -9.42 -4.19
C GLU A 230 -20.10 -8.61 -2.92
N LYS A 231 -21.35 -8.15 -2.76
CA LYS A 231 -21.74 -7.36 -1.58
C LYS A 231 -21.58 -8.16 -0.28
N ALA A 232 -22.03 -9.41 -0.26
CA ALA A 232 -21.93 -10.26 0.93
C ALA A 232 -20.48 -10.58 1.27
N TYR A 233 -19.67 -10.94 0.28
CA TYR A 233 -18.25 -11.19 0.48
C TYR A 233 -17.49 -9.95 0.99
N LEU A 234 -17.71 -8.79 0.37
CA LEU A 234 -17.05 -7.55 0.79
C LEU A 234 -17.47 -7.11 2.20
N ASP A 235 -18.72 -7.35 2.60
CA ASP A 235 -19.18 -7.04 3.95
C ASP A 235 -18.43 -7.88 4.99
N VAL A 236 -18.30 -9.19 4.76
CA VAL A 236 -17.52 -10.11 5.60
C VAL A 236 -16.03 -9.70 5.60
N PHE A 237 -15.45 -9.40 4.46
CA PHE A 237 -14.05 -8.95 4.39
C PHE A 237 -13.80 -7.67 5.20
N LEU A 238 -14.72 -6.71 5.15
CA LEU A 238 -14.63 -5.47 5.92
C LEU A 238 -14.78 -5.71 7.43
N ASP A 239 -15.63 -6.67 7.86
CA ASP A 239 -15.73 -7.05 9.27
C ASP A 239 -14.44 -7.68 9.80
N ILE A 240 -13.86 -8.62 9.06
CA ILE A 240 -12.58 -9.26 9.38
C ILE A 240 -11.45 -8.22 9.44
N ARG A 241 -11.41 -7.32 8.45
CA ARG A 241 -10.44 -6.23 8.40
C ARG A 241 -10.57 -5.31 9.61
N ARG A 242 -11.78 -4.88 9.95
CA ARG A 242 -12.08 -4.05 11.11
C ARG A 242 -11.63 -4.72 12.41
N ALA A 243 -11.91 -6.01 12.56
CA ALA A 243 -11.48 -6.80 13.73
C ALA A 243 -9.95 -6.85 13.82
N ALA A 244 -9.24 -7.06 12.72
CA ALA A 244 -7.77 -7.06 12.69
C ALA A 244 -7.17 -5.69 13.06
N MET A 245 -7.76 -4.60 12.60
CA MET A 245 -7.38 -3.23 13.01
C MET A 245 -7.49 -3.06 14.53
N LYS A 246 -8.61 -3.48 15.12
CA LYS A 246 -8.86 -3.41 16.58
C LYS A 246 -7.98 -4.36 17.39
N THR A 247 -7.56 -5.49 16.83
CA THR A 247 -6.63 -6.42 17.49
C THR A 247 -5.24 -5.80 17.62
N LYS A 248 -4.77 -5.09 16.59
CA LYS A 248 -3.47 -4.38 16.64
C LYS A 248 -3.48 -3.21 17.63
N ARG A 249 -4.56 -2.41 17.62
CA ARG A 249 -4.78 -1.29 18.54
C ARG A 249 -6.28 -1.15 18.83
N PRO A 250 -6.73 -1.46 20.06
CA PRO A 250 -8.16 -1.40 20.42
C PRO A 250 -8.83 -0.03 20.24
N ASP A 251 -8.06 1.04 20.41
CA ASP A 251 -8.48 2.44 20.24
C ASP A 251 -8.38 2.97 18.80
N LEU A 252 -7.83 2.17 17.86
CA LEU A 252 -7.66 2.60 16.48
C LEU A 252 -8.98 3.02 15.86
N ASP A 253 -9.01 4.20 15.23
CA ASP A 253 -10.16 4.64 14.44
C ASP A 253 -10.35 3.76 13.20
N THR A 254 -11.56 3.27 12.99
CA THR A 254 -11.93 2.40 11.87
C THR A 254 -12.78 3.09 10.82
N SER A 255 -12.86 4.42 10.83
CA SER A 255 -13.70 5.20 9.92
C SER A 255 -13.37 5.00 8.43
N ARG A 256 -12.08 4.67 8.09
CA ARG A 256 -11.71 4.28 6.72
C ARG A 256 -12.49 3.06 6.21
N VAL A 257 -12.89 2.16 7.13
CA VAL A 257 -13.77 1.03 6.85
C VAL A 257 -15.23 1.45 7.02
N ASP A 258 -15.60 1.95 8.20
CA ASP A 258 -17.00 2.09 8.62
C ASP A 258 -17.74 3.21 7.90
N THR A 259 -17.14 4.39 7.73
CA THR A 259 -17.78 5.58 7.16
C THR A 259 -17.31 5.96 5.75
N ALA A 260 -16.38 5.17 5.18
CA ALA A 260 -15.96 5.27 3.78
C ALA A 260 -16.32 4.01 2.99
N GLN A 261 -15.57 2.92 3.12
CA GLN A 261 -15.73 1.73 2.27
C GLN A 261 -17.09 1.05 2.45
N ARG A 262 -17.51 0.82 3.69
CA ARG A 262 -18.81 0.21 4.01
C ARG A 262 -19.98 1.08 3.55
N ARG A 263 -19.84 2.40 3.65
CA ARG A 263 -20.83 3.32 3.12
C ARG A 263 -21.01 3.15 1.61
N PHE A 264 -19.90 3.14 0.83
CA PHE A 264 -20.00 2.93 -0.63
C PHE A 264 -20.64 1.58 -0.96
N LEU A 265 -20.32 0.54 -0.19
CA LEU A 265 -20.90 -0.80 -0.35
C LEU A 265 -22.42 -0.80 -0.09
N TYR A 266 -22.87 -0.14 0.96
CA TYR A 266 -24.29 -0.09 1.34
C TYR A 266 -25.10 0.83 0.45
N ASP A 267 -24.50 1.91 -0.07
CA ASP A 267 -25.09 2.78 -1.09
C ASP A 267 -25.18 2.07 -2.47
N GLY A 268 -24.63 0.84 -2.60
CA GLY A 268 -24.61 0.08 -3.86
C GLY A 268 -23.66 0.66 -4.91
N ASN A 269 -22.74 1.54 -4.54
CA ASN A 269 -21.82 2.18 -5.47
C ASN A 269 -20.58 1.30 -5.75
N LEU A 270 -20.80 0.13 -6.33
CA LEU A 270 -19.76 -0.84 -6.64
C LEU A 270 -18.77 -0.37 -7.70
N ASP A 271 -19.12 0.64 -8.49
CA ASP A 271 -18.25 1.21 -9.52
C ASP A 271 -17.46 2.45 -9.05
N LEU A 272 -17.59 2.85 -7.79
CA LEU A 272 -17.03 4.11 -7.28
C LEU A 272 -17.38 5.30 -8.18
N LYS A 273 -18.68 5.43 -8.56
CA LYS A 273 -19.17 6.56 -9.35
C LYS A 273 -19.13 7.83 -8.53
N THR A 274 -18.66 8.91 -9.11
CA THR A 274 -18.74 10.26 -8.53
C THR A 274 -20.09 10.91 -8.83
N PRO A 275 -20.55 11.88 -8.02
CA PRO A 275 -19.86 12.46 -6.87
C PRO A 275 -19.77 11.51 -5.67
N LEU A 276 -18.65 11.54 -4.97
CA LEU A 276 -18.44 10.77 -3.74
C LEU A 276 -18.32 11.69 -2.52
N THR A 277 -18.91 11.27 -1.41
CA THR A 277 -18.74 11.91 -0.10
C THR A 277 -18.52 10.82 0.95
N TRP A 278 -17.48 10.96 1.76
CA TRP A 278 -17.16 10.03 2.83
C TRP A 278 -16.55 10.75 4.04
N GLN A 279 -16.40 10.04 5.16
CA GLN A 279 -15.76 10.56 6.37
C GLN A 279 -14.62 9.65 6.80
N VAL A 280 -13.51 10.26 7.22
CA VAL A 280 -12.39 9.57 7.88
C VAL A 280 -11.89 10.49 8.99
N TYR A 281 -11.68 9.93 10.19
CA TYR A 281 -11.21 10.67 11.39
C TYR A 281 -12.06 11.90 11.74
N GLY A 282 -13.37 11.84 11.48
CA GLY A 282 -14.29 12.96 11.71
C GLY A 282 -14.31 14.02 10.60
N GLU A 283 -13.36 14.00 9.67
CA GLU A 283 -13.30 14.92 8.54
C GLU A 283 -14.14 14.42 7.35
N THR A 284 -14.80 15.34 6.67
CA THR A 284 -15.62 15.01 5.48
C THR A 284 -14.89 15.38 4.21
N TYR A 285 -14.74 14.38 3.33
CA TYR A 285 -14.11 14.52 2.01
C TYR A 285 -15.15 14.42 0.92
N LYS A 286 -14.90 15.12 -0.21
CA LYS A 286 -15.78 15.11 -1.40
C LYS A 286 -14.95 15.11 -2.67
N VAL A 287 -15.39 14.30 -3.64
CA VAL A 287 -14.89 14.35 -5.02
C VAL A 287 -16.12 14.51 -5.91
N PRO A 288 -16.17 15.57 -6.77
CA PRO A 288 -17.30 15.88 -7.65
C PRO A 288 -17.52 14.84 -8.74
#